data_337019b89003ed34714cbe9bde273315
#
_entry.id   337019b89003ed34714cbe9bde273315
#
_cell.length_a   1.000
_cell.length_b   1.000
_cell.length_c   1.000
_cell.angle_alpha   90.00
_cell.angle_beta   90.00
_cell.angle_gamma   90.00
#
_symmetry.space_group_name_H-M   'P 1'
#
loop_
_entity.id
_entity.type
_entity.pdbx_description
1 polymer ?
#
loop_
_entity_poly.entity_id
_entity_poly.type
_entity_poly.pdbx_seq_one_letter_code
_entity_poly.pdbx_strand_id
1 'polypeptide(L)'
;MPIITIVLLLCISVSAYAKGNDKGQYEIEIAEIGQPGELVVKVWYYSKKANVNESIFRECAINGVMFKGLNDSGRMKGRRPLVADGYENHKEYFDDFFKNGEYQKYARVAMNGYVEQNSLVKVGKMYKIGKIVVVSFNELRARLETDKIIKGLNSGF
;
A
#
# COMPACT_ATOMS: atom_id res chain seq x y z
N MET A 1 50.99 0.14 29.14
CA MET A 1 50.28 0.58 27.94
C MET A 1 48.89 0.01 27.99
N PRO A 2 47.85 0.80 28.23
CA PRO A 2 46.49 0.26 28.20
C PRO A 2 46.01 0.24 26.74
N ILE A 3 45.55 -0.92 26.33
CA ILE A 3 44.91 -1.18 25.05
C ILE A 3 43.50 -0.61 25.14
N ILE A 4 43.23 0.48 24.42
CA ILE A 4 41.90 1.06 24.29
C ILE A 4 41.10 0.21 23.30
N THR A 5 40.24 -0.64 23.85
CA THR A 5 39.27 -1.39 23.05
C THR A 5 38.13 -0.43 22.66
N ILE A 6 38.15 0.02 21.41
CA ILE A 6 37.04 0.78 20.82
C ILE A 6 35.90 -0.19 20.55
N VAL A 7 34.92 -0.22 21.41
CA VAL A 7 33.64 -0.91 21.15
C VAL A 7 32.85 -0.04 20.16
N LEU A 8 32.89 -0.46 18.89
CA LEU A 8 32.06 0.12 17.84
C LEU A 8 30.61 -0.27 18.10
N LEU A 9 29.85 0.61 18.72
CA LEU A 9 28.42 0.43 18.95
C LEU A 9 27.70 0.58 17.62
N LEU A 10 27.44 -0.57 16.97
CA LEU A 10 26.63 -0.64 15.75
C LEU A 10 25.17 -0.37 16.14
N CYS A 11 24.74 0.88 15.99
CA CYS A 11 23.32 1.23 16.11
C CYS A 11 22.56 0.58 14.94
N ILE A 12 22.08 -0.64 15.18
CA ILE A 12 21.08 -1.26 14.31
C ILE A 12 19.78 -0.51 14.60
N SER A 13 19.43 0.44 13.73
CA SER A 13 18.11 1.03 13.71
C SER A 13 17.11 -0.07 13.29
N VAL A 14 16.56 -0.75 14.28
CA VAL A 14 15.41 -1.63 14.10
C VAL A 14 14.26 -0.70 13.74
N SER A 15 14.01 -0.53 12.45
CA SER A 15 12.75 0.04 11.99
C SER A 15 11.65 -0.85 12.53
N ALA A 16 10.89 -0.34 13.50
CA ALA A 16 9.70 -1.00 14.01
C ALA A 16 8.71 -1.13 12.85
N TYR A 17 8.72 -2.26 12.19
CA TYR A 17 7.64 -2.65 11.30
C TYR A 17 6.39 -2.78 12.15
N ALA A 18 5.47 -1.83 12.01
CA ALA A 18 4.14 -1.96 12.55
C ALA A 18 3.57 -3.30 12.04
N LYS A 19 3.31 -4.20 12.97
CA LYS A 19 2.80 -5.55 12.73
C LYS A 19 1.30 -5.46 12.46
N GLY A 20 0.96 -4.79 11.34
CA GLY A 20 -0.37 -4.82 10.79
C GLY A 20 -0.44 -5.96 9.79
N ASN A 21 -1.26 -6.93 10.07
CA ASN A 21 -1.69 -8.03 9.21
C ASN A 21 -0.61 -8.50 8.21
N ASP A 22 -0.01 -9.66 8.43
CA ASP A 22 1.11 -10.20 7.64
C ASP A 22 0.68 -10.49 6.17
N LYS A 23 0.56 -9.42 5.39
CA LYS A 23 0.15 -9.44 3.98
C LYS A 23 1.31 -9.78 3.03
N GLY A 24 2.43 -10.25 3.59
CA GLY A 24 3.64 -10.48 2.82
C GLY A 24 4.36 -9.16 2.47
N GLN A 25 5.51 -9.30 1.83
CA GLN A 25 6.30 -8.16 1.39
C GLN A 25 5.72 -7.59 0.09
N TYR A 26 5.37 -6.30 0.09
CA TYR A 26 4.93 -5.60 -1.10
C TYR A 26 5.40 -4.15 -1.13
N GLU A 27 5.50 -3.62 -2.35
CA GLU A 27 5.77 -2.21 -2.64
C GLU A 27 4.61 -1.66 -3.47
N ILE A 28 4.38 -0.35 -3.37
CA ILE A 28 3.33 0.32 -4.14
C ILE A 28 3.85 1.66 -4.66
N GLU A 29 3.56 1.95 -5.92
CA GLU A 29 3.95 3.20 -6.57
C GLU A 29 2.81 3.72 -7.46
N ILE A 30 2.80 5.02 -7.74
CA ILE A 30 1.89 5.59 -8.72
C ILE A 30 2.33 5.12 -10.10
N ALA A 31 1.41 4.54 -10.88
CA ALA A 31 1.69 4.07 -12.24
C ALA A 31 1.40 5.15 -13.27
N GLU A 32 0.19 5.73 -13.25
CA GLU A 32 -0.23 6.78 -14.15
C GLU A 32 -1.44 7.57 -13.63
N ILE A 33 -1.86 8.59 -14.39
CA ILE A 33 -3.05 9.38 -14.08
C ILE A 33 -4.29 8.59 -14.49
N GLY A 34 -5.16 8.29 -13.53
CA GLY A 34 -6.45 7.63 -13.76
C GLY A 34 -7.55 8.60 -14.20
N GLN A 35 -8.77 8.08 -14.28
CA GLN A 35 -9.96 8.89 -14.44
C GLN A 35 -10.16 9.79 -13.20
N PRO A 36 -10.93 10.89 -13.30
CA PRO A 36 -11.24 11.71 -12.14
C PRO A 36 -11.78 10.87 -10.97
N GLY A 37 -11.15 10.98 -9.81
CA GLY A 37 -11.52 10.17 -8.63
C GLY A 37 -10.86 8.79 -8.52
N GLU A 38 -10.13 8.37 -9.55
CA GLU A 38 -9.35 7.13 -9.54
C GLU A 38 -7.86 7.39 -9.29
N LEU A 39 -7.20 6.38 -8.78
CA LEU A 39 -5.76 6.34 -8.59
C LEU A 39 -5.23 5.04 -9.21
N VAL A 40 -4.34 5.17 -10.19
CA VAL A 40 -3.71 4.02 -10.85
C VAL A 40 -2.36 3.75 -10.21
N VAL A 41 -2.23 2.59 -9.60
CA VAL A 41 -1.03 2.20 -8.88
C VAL A 41 -0.46 0.90 -9.42
N LYS A 42 0.85 0.73 -9.31
CA LYS A 42 1.52 -0.53 -9.52
C LYS A 42 1.85 -1.15 -8.17
N VAL A 43 1.36 -2.34 -7.94
CA VAL A 43 1.66 -3.14 -6.75
C VAL A 43 2.65 -4.20 -7.12
N TRP A 44 3.79 -4.21 -6.43
CA TRP A 44 4.80 -5.25 -6.51
C TRP A 44 4.68 -6.16 -5.30
N TYR A 45 4.39 -7.42 -5.53
CA TYR A 45 4.25 -8.43 -4.49
C TYR A 45 5.33 -9.50 -4.61
N TYR A 46 5.90 -9.90 -3.48
CA TYR A 46 6.95 -10.93 -3.44
C TYR A 46 6.35 -12.26 -3.00
N SER A 47 6.53 -13.31 -3.82
CA SER A 47 5.94 -14.61 -3.60
C SER A 47 6.90 -15.74 -4.00
N LYS A 48 6.80 -16.89 -3.33
CA LYS A 48 7.48 -18.11 -3.75
C LYS A 48 6.83 -18.74 -5.00
N LYS A 49 5.60 -18.37 -5.32
CA LYS A 49 4.84 -18.83 -6.49
C LYS A 49 4.67 -17.70 -7.50
N ALA A 50 4.80 -18.02 -8.79
CA ALA A 50 4.59 -17.04 -9.86
C ALA A 50 3.12 -16.65 -10.02
N ASN A 51 2.19 -17.54 -9.67
CA ASN A 51 0.77 -17.27 -9.73
C ASN A 51 0.22 -16.93 -8.33
N VAL A 52 -0.30 -15.72 -8.20
CA VAL A 52 -0.85 -15.15 -6.95
C VAL A 52 -2.25 -14.63 -7.24
N ASN A 53 -3.18 -14.87 -6.32
CA ASN A 53 -4.56 -14.42 -6.45
C ASN A 53 -4.63 -12.89 -6.56
N GLU A 54 -5.46 -12.40 -7.48
CA GLU A 54 -5.63 -10.95 -7.71
C GLU A 54 -6.17 -10.20 -6.49
N SER A 55 -6.91 -10.87 -5.61
CA SER A 55 -7.41 -10.27 -4.36
C SER A 55 -6.27 -9.73 -3.49
N ILE A 56 -5.11 -10.38 -3.49
CA ILE A 56 -3.92 -9.94 -2.75
C ILE A 56 -3.43 -8.59 -3.27
N PHE A 57 -3.40 -8.39 -4.59
CA PHE A 57 -2.98 -7.11 -5.19
C PHE A 57 -3.97 -5.99 -4.88
N ARG A 58 -5.29 -6.28 -4.90
CA ARG A 58 -6.32 -5.31 -4.50
C ARG A 58 -6.17 -4.93 -3.03
N GLU A 59 -5.96 -5.90 -2.17
CA GLU A 59 -5.76 -5.69 -0.75
C GLU A 59 -4.50 -4.87 -0.46
N CYS A 60 -3.37 -5.21 -1.11
CA CYS A 60 -2.12 -4.44 -1.00
C CYS A 60 -2.28 -3.01 -1.51
N ALA A 61 -3.01 -2.80 -2.62
CA ALA A 61 -3.28 -1.47 -3.15
C ALA A 61 -4.06 -0.61 -2.15
N ILE A 62 -5.17 -1.12 -1.61
CA ILE A 62 -5.98 -0.42 -0.61
C ILE A 62 -5.19 -0.17 0.67
N ASN A 63 -4.49 -1.18 1.18
CA ASN A 63 -3.64 -1.03 2.37
C ASN A 63 -2.54 0.03 2.17
N GLY A 64 -1.90 0.01 1.00
CA GLY A 64 -0.86 0.98 0.66
C GLY A 64 -1.40 2.41 0.59
N VAL A 65 -2.53 2.63 -0.09
CA VAL A 65 -3.17 3.95 -0.21
C VAL A 65 -3.65 4.45 1.16
N MET A 66 -4.17 3.56 2.00
CA MET A 66 -4.69 3.96 3.31
C MET A 66 -3.59 4.25 4.33
N PHE A 67 -2.53 3.44 4.39
CA PHE A 67 -1.61 3.47 5.53
C PHE A 67 -0.15 3.79 5.20
N LYS A 68 0.33 3.50 3.98
CA LYS A 68 1.71 3.79 3.57
C LYS A 68 1.83 5.12 2.83
N GLY A 69 0.81 5.49 2.08
CA GLY A 69 0.90 6.54 1.09
C GLY A 69 1.68 6.08 -0.15
N LEU A 70 1.90 7.00 -1.06
CA LEU A 70 2.57 6.75 -2.34
C LEU A 70 3.71 7.74 -2.51
N ASN A 71 4.86 7.23 -2.93
CA ASN A 71 6.02 8.07 -3.23
C ASN A 71 5.86 8.78 -4.59
N ASP A 72 6.62 9.86 -4.77
CA ASP A 72 6.78 10.50 -6.07
C ASP A 72 7.32 9.48 -7.08
N SER A 73 6.79 9.48 -8.30
CA SER A 73 7.24 8.62 -9.39
C SER A 73 7.35 9.42 -10.68
N GLY A 74 8.57 9.66 -11.15
CA GLY A 74 8.82 10.48 -12.33
C GLY A 74 8.25 11.90 -12.16
N ARG A 75 7.26 12.25 -13.00
CA ARG A 75 6.56 13.55 -12.94
C ARG A 75 5.34 13.54 -12.03
N MET A 76 4.97 12.38 -11.50
CA MET A 76 3.78 12.23 -10.67
C MET A 76 4.13 12.46 -9.21
N LYS A 77 3.32 13.30 -8.56
CA LYS A 77 3.42 13.58 -7.14
C LYS A 77 2.82 12.45 -6.33
N GLY A 78 3.56 12.01 -5.32
CA GLY A 78 3.11 11.06 -4.33
C GLY A 78 1.90 11.56 -3.54
N ARG A 79 1.34 10.69 -2.76
CA ARG A 79 0.20 11.02 -1.88
C ARG A 79 0.49 10.55 -0.46
N ARG A 80 0.08 11.37 0.48
CA ARG A 80 0.07 10.96 1.90
C ARG A 80 -0.96 9.85 2.12
N PRO A 81 -0.75 8.98 3.12
CA PRO A 81 -1.76 7.99 3.48
C PRO A 81 -3.09 8.66 3.82
N LEU A 82 -4.21 8.02 3.46
CA LEU A 82 -5.54 8.51 3.79
C LEU A 82 -5.79 8.52 5.30
N VAL A 83 -5.31 7.49 6.00
CA VAL A 83 -5.48 7.30 7.44
C VAL A 83 -4.18 7.71 8.13
N ALA A 84 -4.08 9.01 8.45
CA ALA A 84 -2.83 9.60 8.96
C ALA A 84 -2.44 9.08 10.35
N ASP A 85 -3.42 8.70 11.17
CA ASP A 85 -3.23 8.17 12.52
C ASP A 85 -3.00 6.65 12.56
N GLY A 86 -3.03 6.00 11.39
CA GLY A 86 -2.63 4.60 11.20
C GLY A 86 -3.71 3.57 11.50
N TYR A 87 -3.35 2.31 11.24
CA TYR A 87 -4.23 1.15 11.37
C TYR A 87 -4.67 0.88 12.82
N GLU A 88 -3.74 0.98 13.76
CA GLU A 88 -3.95 0.55 15.16
C GLU A 88 -5.00 1.39 15.88
N ASN A 89 -5.15 2.68 15.52
CA ASN A 89 -6.16 3.56 16.12
C ASN A 89 -7.59 3.18 15.72
N HIS A 90 -7.75 2.40 14.66
CA HIS A 90 -9.05 1.94 14.13
C HIS A 90 -9.02 0.44 13.84
N LYS A 91 -8.27 -0.31 14.64
CA LYS A 91 -7.94 -1.72 14.38
C LYS A 91 -9.17 -2.59 14.14
N GLU A 92 -10.17 -2.52 15.00
CA GLU A 92 -11.40 -3.32 14.89
C GLU A 92 -12.13 -3.05 13.58
N TYR A 93 -12.29 -1.77 13.20
CA TYR A 93 -12.88 -1.38 11.93
C TYR A 93 -12.14 -1.96 10.73
N PHE A 94 -10.81 -1.84 10.71
CA PHE A 94 -10.02 -2.31 9.57
C PHE A 94 -9.87 -3.82 9.53
N ASP A 95 -9.81 -4.50 10.68
CA ASP A 95 -9.85 -5.96 10.73
C ASP A 95 -11.13 -6.47 10.05
N ASP A 96 -12.29 -5.90 10.35
CA ASP A 96 -13.57 -6.25 9.73
C ASP A 96 -13.63 -5.86 8.25
N PHE A 97 -13.17 -4.66 7.89
CA PHE A 97 -13.15 -4.16 6.52
C PHE A 97 -12.36 -5.09 5.58
N PHE A 98 -11.19 -5.55 6.03
CA PHE A 98 -10.38 -6.47 5.24
C PHE A 98 -10.90 -7.91 5.29
N LYS A 99 -11.30 -8.41 6.44
CA LYS A 99 -11.82 -9.77 6.63
C LYS A 99 -13.09 -10.02 5.83
N ASN A 100 -14.00 -9.04 5.80
CA ASN A 100 -15.24 -9.14 5.05
C ASN A 100 -15.10 -8.87 3.55
N GLY A 101 -13.89 -8.54 3.08
CA GLY A 101 -13.59 -8.28 1.68
C GLY A 101 -14.18 -6.96 1.14
N GLU A 102 -14.56 -6.03 2.00
CA GLU A 102 -15.12 -4.73 1.59
C GLU A 102 -14.16 -3.92 0.73
N TYR A 103 -12.85 -4.04 0.95
CA TYR A 103 -11.80 -3.41 0.15
C TYR A 103 -11.91 -3.70 -1.36
N GLN A 104 -12.49 -4.85 -1.73
CA GLN A 104 -12.61 -5.24 -3.13
C GLN A 104 -13.54 -4.33 -3.94
N LYS A 105 -14.45 -3.62 -3.29
CA LYS A 105 -15.34 -2.65 -3.93
C LYS A 105 -14.59 -1.43 -4.46
N TYR A 106 -13.43 -1.14 -3.87
CA TYR A 106 -12.64 0.07 -4.16
C TYR A 106 -11.39 -0.19 -4.99
N ALA A 107 -11.13 -1.43 -5.39
CA ALA A 107 -9.95 -1.76 -6.18
C ALA A 107 -10.26 -2.82 -7.25
N ARG A 108 -9.74 -2.60 -8.46
CA ARG A 108 -9.80 -3.58 -9.55
C ARG A 108 -8.42 -3.75 -10.18
N VAL A 109 -8.04 -4.98 -10.49
CA VAL A 109 -6.82 -5.24 -11.25
C VAL A 109 -7.09 -4.89 -12.72
N ALA A 110 -6.21 -4.07 -13.30
CA ALA A 110 -6.31 -3.69 -14.69
C ALA A 110 -5.80 -4.82 -15.58
N MET A 111 -6.57 -5.17 -16.61
CA MET A 111 -6.19 -6.22 -17.55
C MET A 111 -5.44 -5.67 -18.77
N ASN A 112 -5.88 -4.53 -19.33
CA ASN A 112 -5.29 -3.89 -20.50
C ASN A 112 -5.55 -2.37 -20.48
N GLY A 113 -4.87 -1.64 -21.37
CA GLY A 113 -5.16 -0.23 -21.63
C GLY A 113 -4.35 0.77 -20.82
N TYR A 114 -3.35 0.33 -20.09
CA TYR A 114 -2.42 1.19 -19.35
C TYR A 114 -1.03 1.13 -19.96
N VAL A 115 -0.28 2.24 -19.87
CA VAL A 115 1.11 2.33 -20.36
C VAL A 115 2.00 1.39 -19.56
N GLU A 116 1.86 1.46 -18.23
CA GLU A 116 2.48 0.48 -17.34
C GLU A 116 1.77 -0.87 -17.45
N GLN A 117 2.56 -1.92 -17.50
CA GLN A 117 2.03 -3.27 -17.69
C GLN A 117 2.33 -4.18 -16.50
N ASN A 118 1.60 -5.29 -16.42
CA ASN A 118 1.90 -6.35 -15.49
C ASN A 118 3.31 -6.92 -15.76
N SER A 119 4.02 -7.23 -14.70
CA SER A 119 5.41 -7.67 -14.76
C SER A 119 5.63 -8.90 -13.89
N LEU A 120 6.51 -9.78 -14.33
CA LEU A 120 6.93 -10.95 -13.57
C LEU A 120 8.45 -11.07 -13.67
N VAL A 121 9.13 -10.97 -12.55
CA VAL A 121 10.60 -11.07 -12.47
C VAL A 121 10.97 -12.10 -11.41
N LYS A 122 11.88 -13.01 -11.74
CA LYS A 122 12.45 -13.93 -10.75
C LYS A 122 13.60 -13.25 -10.02
N VAL A 123 13.53 -13.22 -8.71
CA VAL A 123 14.55 -12.64 -7.82
C VAL A 123 14.99 -13.70 -6.81
N GLY A 124 16.11 -14.34 -7.07
CA GLY A 124 16.58 -15.47 -6.26
C GLY A 124 15.58 -16.64 -6.25
N LYS A 125 15.09 -17.00 -5.06
CA LYS A 125 14.10 -18.07 -4.87
C LYS A 125 12.64 -17.57 -4.90
N MET A 126 12.45 -16.27 -5.15
CA MET A 126 11.13 -15.64 -5.15
C MET A 126 10.80 -15.03 -6.50
N TYR A 127 9.55 -14.71 -6.68
CA TYR A 127 9.05 -13.92 -7.80
C TYR A 127 8.63 -12.53 -7.30
N LYS A 128 9.06 -11.49 -8.01
CA LYS A 128 8.54 -10.13 -7.87
C LYS A 128 7.46 -9.95 -8.94
N ILE A 129 6.22 -9.82 -8.53
CA ILE A 129 5.03 -9.80 -9.41
C ILE A 129 4.44 -8.40 -9.34
N GLY A 130 4.42 -7.70 -10.48
CA GLY A 130 3.84 -6.37 -10.62
C GLY A 130 2.47 -6.44 -11.28
N LYS A 131 1.46 -5.86 -10.66
CA LYS A 131 0.11 -5.70 -11.21
C LYS A 131 -0.33 -4.26 -11.14
N ILE A 132 -1.01 -3.80 -12.20
CA ILE A 132 -1.67 -2.50 -12.19
C ILE A 132 -3.03 -2.65 -11.51
N VAL A 133 -3.26 -1.79 -10.53
CA VAL A 133 -4.52 -1.75 -9.78
C VAL A 133 -5.09 -0.34 -9.86
N VAL A 134 -6.36 -0.25 -10.21
CA VAL A 134 -7.11 1.00 -10.19
C VAL A 134 -7.88 1.06 -8.89
N VAL A 135 -7.64 2.10 -8.11
CA VAL A 135 -8.31 2.36 -6.83
C VAL A 135 -9.33 3.48 -7.03
N SER A 136 -10.59 3.24 -6.68
CA SER A 136 -11.66 4.26 -6.62
C SER A 136 -11.41 5.16 -5.39
N PHE A 137 -10.43 6.04 -5.52
CA PHE A 137 -9.88 6.83 -4.41
C PHE A 137 -10.92 7.72 -3.74
N ASN A 138 -11.73 8.42 -4.54
CA ASN A 138 -12.75 9.32 -3.99
C ASN A 138 -13.86 8.55 -3.26
N GLU A 139 -14.25 7.37 -3.76
CA GLU A 139 -15.25 6.52 -3.12
C GLU A 139 -14.72 5.93 -1.81
N LEU A 140 -13.47 5.44 -1.83
CA LEU A 140 -12.81 4.95 -0.61
C LEU A 140 -12.72 6.05 0.44
N ARG A 141 -12.30 7.25 0.04
CA ARG A 141 -12.23 8.41 0.92
C ARG A 141 -13.59 8.76 1.51
N ALA A 142 -14.64 8.86 0.67
CA ALA A 142 -16.00 9.19 1.10
C ALA A 142 -16.53 8.15 2.10
N ARG A 143 -16.22 6.88 1.90
CA ARG A 143 -16.57 5.81 2.85
C ARG A 143 -15.90 6.03 4.22
N LEU A 144 -14.60 6.29 4.24
CA LEU A 144 -13.86 6.52 5.48
C LEU A 144 -14.31 7.80 6.20
N GLU A 145 -14.70 8.85 5.46
CA GLU A 145 -15.31 10.07 6.02
C GLU A 145 -16.69 9.79 6.64
N THR A 146 -17.53 9.02 5.95
CA THR A 146 -18.87 8.62 6.43
C THR A 146 -18.78 7.81 7.72
N ASP A 147 -17.84 6.89 7.78
CA ASP A 147 -17.59 6.04 8.95
C ASP A 147 -16.79 6.76 10.06
N LYS A 148 -16.48 8.05 9.86
CA LYS A 148 -15.73 8.90 10.81
C LYS A 148 -14.33 8.38 11.15
N ILE A 149 -13.73 7.62 10.24
CA ILE A 149 -12.34 7.16 10.35
C ILE A 149 -11.37 8.30 10.01
N ILE A 150 -11.73 9.12 9.03
CA ILE A 150 -10.97 10.32 8.68
C ILE A 150 -11.86 11.55 8.71
N LYS A 151 -11.23 12.73 8.86
CA LYS A 151 -11.96 14.00 8.81
C LYS A 151 -12.37 14.33 7.38
N GLY A 152 -13.60 14.82 7.21
CA GLY A 152 -14.08 15.30 5.93
C GLY A 152 -13.31 16.54 5.45
N LEU A 153 -13.26 16.74 4.13
CA LEU A 153 -12.58 17.89 3.51
C LEU A 153 -13.12 19.25 4.03
N ASN A 154 -14.38 19.28 4.47
CA ASN A 154 -15.05 20.50 4.96
C ASN A 154 -15.03 20.64 6.49
N SER A 155 -14.32 19.80 7.21
CA SER A 155 -14.28 19.82 8.70
C SER A 155 -13.25 20.79 9.28
N GLY A 156 -12.70 21.67 8.48
CA GLY A 156 -11.63 22.61 8.84
C GLY A 156 -12.01 24.10 8.82
N PHE A 157 -13.32 24.43 8.82
CA PHE A 157 -13.81 25.81 8.93
C PHE A 157 -14.71 25.97 10.15
#